data_2a13c6a5e343ebc313b4f6f6db7113ff
#
_entry.id   2a13c6a5e343ebc313b4f6f6db7113ff
#
_cell.length_a   1.000
_cell.length_b   1.000
_cell.length_c   1.000
_cell.angle_alpha   90.00
_cell.angle_beta   90.00
_cell.angle_gamma   90.00
#
_symmetry.space_group_name_H-M   'P 1'
#
loop_
_entity.id
_entity.type
_entity.pdbx_description
1 polymer ?
#
loop_
_entity_poly.entity_id
_entity_poly.type
_entity_poly.pdbx_seq_one_letter_code
_entity_poly.pdbx_strand_id
1 'polypeptide(L)'
;MKSLAVDAQGNVYVADVGNKRIQVFDADGNFKSQFGNIGTPLTMCMTTGATQYLYISHSGDPDGMEDAAIYKVQLDGQVVGKFGSAGKLPKQFGLANSIDCRNENELLVGEVTNWRVQKVTLRAAR
;
A
#
# COMPACT_ATOMS: atom_id res chain seq x y z
N MET A 1 9.69 5.49 9.76
CA MET A 1 9.35 5.50 8.32
C MET A 1 9.76 4.19 7.68
N LYS A 2 8.88 3.56 6.92
CA LYS A 2 9.16 2.29 6.24
C LYS A 2 9.11 2.38 4.72
N SER A 3 8.35 3.33 4.18
CA SER A 3 8.15 3.44 2.74
C SER A 3 7.77 4.87 2.40
N LEU A 4 8.09 5.27 1.19
CA LEU A 4 7.61 6.54 0.65
C LEU A 4 7.20 6.35 -0.82
N ALA A 5 6.32 7.23 -1.30
CA ALA A 5 5.91 7.29 -2.69
C ALA A 5 5.72 8.76 -3.07
N VAL A 6 5.85 9.06 -4.36
CA VAL A 6 5.76 10.44 -4.86
C VAL A 6 4.70 10.48 -5.96
N ASP A 7 3.80 11.47 -5.89
CA ASP A 7 2.79 11.65 -6.93
C ASP A 7 3.30 12.52 -8.10
N ALA A 8 2.45 12.72 -9.11
CA ALA A 8 2.82 13.46 -10.31
C ALA A 8 3.09 14.94 -10.04
N GLN A 9 2.57 15.51 -8.95
CA GLN A 9 2.81 16.89 -8.55
C GLN A 9 4.03 17.03 -7.64
N GLY A 10 4.71 15.94 -7.31
CA GLY A 10 5.88 15.95 -6.43
C GLY A 10 5.54 15.87 -4.94
N ASN A 11 4.28 15.61 -4.57
CA ASN A 11 3.93 15.39 -3.17
C ASN A 11 4.47 14.03 -2.70
N VAL A 12 4.97 13.99 -1.49
CA VAL A 12 5.63 12.83 -0.91
C VAL A 12 4.72 12.21 0.16
N TYR A 13 4.42 10.93 -0.02
CA TYR A 13 3.61 10.14 0.89
C TYR A 13 4.53 9.24 1.71
N VAL A 14 4.42 9.32 3.02
CA VAL A 14 5.32 8.63 3.95
C VAL A 14 4.53 7.70 4.85
N ALA A 15 4.92 6.43 4.87
CA ALA A 15 4.32 5.45 5.78
C ALA A 15 4.91 5.62 7.17
N ASP A 16 4.11 6.12 8.09
CA ASP A 16 4.45 6.27 9.50
C ASP A 16 3.89 5.06 10.26
N VAL A 17 4.69 4.02 10.34
CA VAL A 17 4.28 2.71 10.88
C VAL A 17 3.87 2.83 12.34
N GLY A 18 4.67 3.54 13.14
CA GLY A 18 4.43 3.66 14.58
C GLY A 18 3.12 4.34 14.93
N ASN A 19 2.63 5.22 14.07
CA ASN A 19 1.38 5.96 14.28
C ASN A 19 0.25 5.49 13.37
N LYS A 20 0.46 4.42 12.60
CA LYS A 20 -0.54 3.80 11.73
C LYS A 20 -1.20 4.80 10.78
N ARG A 21 -0.37 5.60 10.11
CA ARG A 21 -0.86 6.67 9.23
C ARG A 21 0.07 6.88 8.04
N ILE A 22 -0.48 7.57 7.03
CA ILE A 22 0.30 8.14 5.94
C ILE A 22 0.35 9.65 6.15
N GLN A 23 1.54 10.22 6.13
CA GLN A 23 1.73 11.67 6.12
C GLN A 23 2.07 12.13 4.71
N VAL A 24 1.53 13.28 4.32
CA VAL A 24 1.74 13.85 2.99
C VAL A 24 2.46 15.18 3.12
N PHE A 25 3.56 15.31 2.39
CA PHE A 25 4.36 16.53 2.33
C PHE A 25 4.41 17.05 0.90
N ASP A 26 4.59 18.36 0.73
CA ASP A 26 4.84 18.89 -0.61
C ASP A 26 6.30 18.65 -1.04
N ALA A 27 6.65 19.07 -2.27
CA ALA A 27 7.98 18.86 -2.82
C ALA A 27 9.08 19.60 -2.03
N ASP A 28 8.73 20.62 -1.26
CA ASP A 28 9.65 21.39 -0.42
C ASP A 28 9.76 20.84 1.00
N GLY A 29 9.04 19.75 1.30
CA GLY A 29 9.08 19.12 2.61
C GLY A 29 8.10 19.71 3.63
N ASN A 30 7.18 20.55 3.19
CA ASN A 30 6.16 21.11 4.07
C ASN A 30 5.00 20.13 4.25
N PHE A 31 4.54 19.96 5.49
CA PHE A 31 3.40 19.09 5.79
C PHE A 31 2.12 19.61 5.12
N LYS A 32 1.37 18.70 4.50
CA LYS A 32 0.09 19.02 3.83
C LYS A 32 -1.08 18.35 4.51
N SER A 33 -1.04 17.06 4.71
CA SER A 33 -2.16 16.29 5.24
C SER A 33 -1.69 14.94 5.78
N GLN A 34 -2.62 14.23 6.39
CA GLN A 34 -2.39 12.85 6.84
C GLN A 34 -3.70 12.07 6.77
N PHE A 35 -3.60 10.75 6.66
CA PHE A 35 -4.76 9.87 6.72
C PHE A 35 -4.40 8.52 7.34
N GLY A 36 -5.40 7.87 7.89
CA GLY A 36 -5.31 6.55 8.51
C GLY A 36 -6.34 5.58 7.93
N ASN A 37 -6.86 4.68 8.76
CA ASN A 37 -7.82 3.64 8.37
C ASN A 37 -7.27 2.65 7.31
N ILE A 38 -5.96 2.47 7.32
CA ILE A 38 -5.25 1.58 6.40
C ILE A 38 -4.42 0.54 7.16
N GLY A 39 -4.76 0.32 8.44
CA GLY A 39 -4.01 -0.54 9.33
C GLY A 39 -2.60 -0.02 9.59
N THR A 40 -1.65 -0.90 9.77
CA THR A 40 -0.24 -0.55 9.97
C THR A 40 0.45 -0.56 8.60
N PRO A 41 0.73 0.62 8.00
CA PRO A 41 1.26 0.67 6.64
C PRO A 41 2.71 0.17 6.60
N LEU A 42 2.99 -0.77 5.73
CA LEU A 42 4.32 -1.36 5.59
C LEU A 42 5.02 -0.88 4.33
N THR A 43 4.41 -1.07 3.17
CA THR A 43 4.97 -0.60 1.91
C THR A 43 3.89 0.05 1.06
N MET A 44 4.30 0.89 0.13
CA MET A 44 3.40 1.61 -0.77
C MET A 44 3.90 1.56 -2.20
N CYS A 45 2.96 1.62 -3.14
CA CYS A 45 3.24 1.83 -4.54
C CYS A 45 2.26 2.84 -5.12
N MET A 46 2.79 3.86 -5.81
CA MET A 46 1.99 4.87 -6.50
C MET A 46 1.76 4.42 -7.95
N THR A 47 0.50 4.38 -8.38
CA THR A 47 0.20 4.06 -9.78
C THR A 47 0.61 5.21 -10.72
N THR A 48 0.74 4.91 -12.00
CA THR A 48 1.23 5.87 -13.01
C THR A 48 0.17 6.39 -13.97
N GLY A 49 -1.09 6.00 -13.78
CA GLY A 49 -2.19 6.41 -14.65
C GLY A 49 -2.58 7.88 -14.50
N ALA A 50 -3.53 8.33 -15.32
CA ALA A 50 -4.04 9.70 -15.27
C ALA A 50 -4.67 10.04 -13.91
N THR A 51 -5.36 9.07 -13.31
CA THR A 51 -5.79 9.12 -11.91
C THR A 51 -4.88 8.22 -11.12
N GLN A 52 -4.14 8.80 -10.17
CA GLN A 52 -3.20 8.04 -9.37
C GLN A 52 -3.85 7.49 -8.10
N TYR A 53 -3.43 6.27 -7.73
CA TYR A 53 -3.82 5.60 -6.50
C TYR A 53 -2.58 5.15 -5.76
N LEU A 54 -2.73 4.93 -4.46
CA LEU A 54 -1.73 4.23 -3.65
C LEU A 54 -2.22 2.83 -3.34
N TYR A 55 -1.36 1.85 -3.58
CA TYR A 55 -1.50 0.52 -2.98
C TYR A 55 -0.65 0.49 -1.72
N ILE A 56 -1.27 0.13 -0.60
CA ILE A 56 -0.63 0.14 0.71
C ILE A 56 -0.79 -1.22 1.34
N SER A 57 0.31 -1.90 1.64
CA SER A 57 0.23 -3.16 2.38
C SER A 57 0.10 -2.90 3.86
N HIS A 58 -0.70 -3.73 4.52
CA HIS A 58 -0.93 -3.70 5.95
C HIS A 58 -0.24 -4.89 6.58
N SER A 59 0.58 -4.65 7.57
CA SER A 59 1.33 -5.71 8.24
C SER A 59 0.52 -6.44 9.32
N GLY A 60 -0.70 -6.01 9.58
CA GLY A 60 -1.53 -6.58 10.62
C GLY A 60 -1.06 -6.22 12.03
N ASP A 61 -1.42 -7.04 12.99
CA ASP A 61 -0.93 -6.92 14.35
C ASP A 61 0.57 -7.27 14.38
N PRO A 62 1.41 -6.55 15.13
CA PRO A 62 2.83 -6.85 15.24
C PRO A 62 3.14 -8.29 15.69
N ASP A 63 2.22 -8.94 16.37
CA ASP A 63 2.41 -10.30 16.88
C ASP A 63 1.85 -11.38 15.95
N GLY A 64 1.23 -11.01 14.83
CA GLY A 64 0.63 -11.98 13.93
C GLY A 64 0.49 -11.47 12.52
N MET A 65 0.34 -12.40 11.61
CA MET A 65 0.01 -12.11 10.22
C MET A 65 -1.50 -11.98 10.03
N GLU A 66 -2.20 -11.63 11.10
CA GLU A 66 -3.63 -11.41 11.03
C GLU A 66 -3.91 -10.18 10.19
N ASP A 67 -4.76 -10.32 9.20
CA ASP A 67 -5.21 -9.24 8.33
C ASP A 67 -4.09 -8.61 7.45
N ALA A 68 -3.28 -9.45 6.82
CA ALA A 68 -2.26 -8.99 5.87
C ALA A 68 -2.89 -8.61 4.52
N ALA A 69 -3.57 -7.48 4.49
CA ALA A 69 -4.28 -6.99 3.31
C ALA A 69 -3.48 -5.95 2.55
N ILE A 70 -3.92 -5.68 1.32
CA ILE A 70 -3.46 -4.55 0.52
C ILE A 70 -4.66 -3.63 0.27
N TYR A 71 -4.48 -2.36 0.58
CA TYR A 71 -5.49 -1.33 0.37
C TYR A 71 -5.21 -0.58 -0.91
N LYS A 72 -6.24 -0.29 -1.69
CA LYS A 72 -6.19 0.67 -2.79
C LYS A 72 -6.82 1.96 -2.29
N VAL A 73 -6.07 3.06 -2.33
CA VAL A 73 -6.45 4.32 -1.70
C VAL A 73 -6.32 5.46 -2.69
N GLN A 74 -7.30 6.37 -2.69
CA GLN A 74 -7.19 7.64 -3.39
C GLN A 74 -6.15 8.52 -2.68
N LEU A 75 -5.63 9.52 -3.38
CA LEU A 75 -4.59 10.38 -2.81
C LEU A 75 -5.10 11.26 -1.66
N ASP A 76 -6.43 11.40 -1.52
CA ASP A 76 -7.05 12.08 -0.38
C ASP A 76 -7.23 11.17 0.85
N GLY A 77 -6.87 9.90 0.73
CA GLY A 77 -6.96 8.93 1.82
C GLY A 77 -8.20 8.05 1.80
N GLN A 78 -9.12 8.25 0.85
CA GLN A 78 -10.32 7.41 0.76
C GLN A 78 -9.95 6.00 0.26
N VAL A 79 -10.29 4.99 1.03
CA VAL A 79 -10.09 3.59 0.64
C VAL A 79 -11.16 3.21 -0.40
N VAL A 80 -10.71 2.78 -1.57
CA VAL A 80 -11.59 2.36 -2.67
C VAL A 80 -11.55 0.85 -2.91
N GLY A 81 -10.62 0.15 -2.28
CA GLY A 81 -10.52 -1.30 -2.38
C GLY A 81 -9.65 -1.89 -1.29
N LYS A 82 -9.91 -3.14 -0.96
CA LYS A 82 -9.11 -3.92 -0.03
C LYS A 82 -9.13 -5.36 -0.51
N PHE A 83 -7.99 -6.02 -0.57
CA PHE A 83 -7.89 -7.41 -0.97
C PHE A 83 -6.79 -8.14 -0.23
N GLY A 84 -6.88 -9.47 -0.24
CA GLY A 84 -5.92 -10.32 0.43
C GLY A 84 -6.22 -10.54 1.90
N SER A 85 -5.59 -11.55 2.45
CA SER A 85 -5.67 -11.93 3.85
C SER A 85 -4.36 -12.62 4.24
N ALA A 86 -4.15 -12.89 5.52
CA ALA A 86 -2.96 -13.61 5.96
C ALA A 86 -3.01 -15.08 5.52
N GLY A 87 -1.87 -15.61 5.11
CA GLY A 87 -1.73 -17.03 4.78
C GLY A 87 -0.73 -17.30 3.67
N LYS A 88 -0.74 -18.54 3.17
CA LYS A 88 0.18 -19.05 2.15
C LYS A 88 -0.50 -19.40 0.84
N LEU A 89 -1.82 -19.34 0.77
CA LEU A 89 -2.59 -19.65 -0.43
C LEU A 89 -2.51 -18.49 -1.43
N PRO A 90 -2.90 -18.71 -2.70
CA PRO A 90 -2.99 -17.59 -3.66
C PRO A 90 -3.87 -16.46 -3.12
N LYS A 91 -3.45 -15.21 -3.32
CA LYS A 91 -4.08 -13.99 -2.81
C LYS A 91 -4.11 -13.89 -1.28
N GLN A 92 -3.39 -14.75 -0.60
CA GLN A 92 -3.05 -14.59 0.81
C GLN A 92 -1.61 -14.11 0.90
N PHE A 93 -1.31 -13.32 1.92
CA PHE A 93 0.02 -12.75 2.07
C PHE A 93 0.62 -13.11 3.42
N GLY A 94 1.92 -13.31 3.42
CA GLY A 94 2.71 -13.23 4.62
C GLY A 94 2.97 -11.74 4.90
N LEU A 95 4.22 -11.36 4.94
CA LEU A 95 4.56 -9.94 5.07
C LEU A 95 4.80 -9.37 3.67
N ALA A 96 3.81 -8.66 3.11
CA ALA A 96 3.94 -8.02 1.80
C ALA A 96 4.84 -6.79 1.95
N ASN A 97 6.10 -6.94 1.57
CA ASN A 97 7.16 -5.96 1.81
C ASN A 97 7.50 -5.13 0.57
N SER A 98 7.02 -5.52 -0.59
CA SER A 98 7.27 -4.81 -1.84
C SER A 98 6.09 -4.99 -2.78
N ILE A 99 5.70 -3.91 -3.44
CA ILE A 99 4.61 -3.90 -4.43
C ILE A 99 5.09 -3.16 -5.66
N ASP A 100 4.95 -3.80 -6.84
CA ASP A 100 5.09 -3.14 -8.12
C ASP A 100 3.69 -2.94 -8.71
N CYS A 101 3.30 -1.71 -8.95
CA CYS A 101 1.97 -1.34 -9.46
C CYS A 101 2.06 -0.50 -10.74
N ARG A 102 3.10 -0.71 -11.56
CA ARG A 102 3.23 -0.02 -12.83
C ARG A 102 2.02 -0.26 -13.74
N ASN A 103 1.35 -1.39 -13.57
CA ASN A 103 0.02 -1.65 -14.12
C ASN A 103 -0.97 -1.61 -12.95
N GLU A 104 -1.95 -0.71 -13.01
CA GLU A 104 -2.87 -0.47 -11.89
C GLU A 104 -3.66 -1.72 -11.48
N ASN A 105 -3.99 -2.59 -12.43
CA ASN A 105 -4.83 -3.77 -12.18
C ASN A 105 -4.03 -5.07 -12.16
N GLU A 106 -2.72 -4.99 -12.17
CA GLU A 106 -1.86 -6.16 -12.17
C GLU A 106 -0.64 -5.88 -11.30
N LEU A 107 -0.65 -6.39 -10.08
CA LEU A 107 0.39 -6.13 -9.09
C LEU A 107 1.38 -7.28 -9.02
N LEU A 108 2.64 -6.95 -8.81
CA LEU A 108 3.65 -7.89 -8.33
C LEU A 108 3.87 -7.62 -6.86
N VAL A 109 3.68 -8.64 -6.02
CA VAL A 109 3.77 -8.51 -4.57
C VAL A 109 4.87 -9.43 -4.05
N GLY A 110 5.90 -8.84 -3.46
CA GLY A 110 6.97 -9.58 -2.81
C GLY A 110 6.67 -9.81 -1.34
N GLU A 111 6.75 -11.07 -0.91
CA GLU A 111 6.43 -11.48 0.46
C GLU A 111 7.68 -11.99 1.16
N VAL A 112 7.93 -11.49 2.37
CA VAL A 112 9.09 -11.89 3.15
C VAL A 112 8.89 -13.26 3.80
N THR A 113 7.79 -13.45 4.52
CA THR A 113 7.57 -14.67 5.32
C THR A 113 7.25 -15.91 4.48
N ASN A 114 6.67 -15.73 3.31
CA ASN A 114 6.34 -16.84 2.40
C ASN A 114 7.42 -17.09 1.32
N TRP A 115 8.47 -16.27 1.28
CA TRP A 115 9.60 -16.42 0.34
C TRP A 115 9.15 -16.49 -1.12
N ARG A 116 8.22 -15.62 -1.52
CA ARG A 116 7.67 -15.68 -2.88
C ARG A 116 7.31 -14.30 -3.42
N VAL A 117 7.05 -14.29 -4.73
CA VAL A 117 6.44 -13.14 -5.42
C VAL A 117 5.12 -13.62 -6.01
N GLN A 118 4.06 -12.88 -5.78
CA GLN A 118 2.77 -13.13 -6.42
C GLN A 118 2.47 -12.07 -7.46
N LYS A 119 1.93 -12.52 -8.60
CA LYS A 119 1.31 -11.65 -9.59
C LYS A 119 -0.20 -11.68 -9.32
N VAL A 120 -0.75 -10.54 -8.95
CA VAL A 120 -2.15 -10.42 -8.58
C VAL A 120 -2.88 -9.58 -9.61
N THR A 121 -3.88 -10.17 -10.26
CA THR A 121 -4.73 -9.46 -11.21
C THR A 121 -5.99 -9.02 -10.50
N LEU A 122 -6.30 -7.73 -10.58
CA LEU A 122 -7.47 -7.13 -9.95
C LEU A 122 -8.53 -6.84 -11.00
N ARG A 123 -9.79 -6.93 -10.59
CA ARG A 123 -10.87 -6.48 -11.45
C ARG A 123 -10.91 -4.96 -11.47
N ALA A 124 -11.02 -4.37 -12.67
CA ALA A 124 -11.24 -2.95 -12.78
C ALA A 124 -12.54 -2.56 -12.05
N ALA A 125 -12.52 -1.42 -11.38
CA ALA A 125 -13.73 -0.86 -10.77
C ALA A 125 -14.76 -0.56 -11.87
N ARG A 126 -15.97 -0.97 -11.65
CA ARG A 126 -17.09 -0.72 -12.56
C ARG A 126 -17.76 0.60 -12.23
#